data_d279d51ea04b1a4bf67ad06bbeff4a30
#
_entry.id   d279d51ea04b1a4bf67ad06bbeff4a30
#
_cell.length_a   1.000
_cell.length_b   1.000
_cell.length_c   1.000
_cell.angle_alpha   90.00
_cell.angle_beta   90.00
_cell.angle_gamma   90.00
#
_symmetry.space_group_name_H-M   'P 1'
#
loop_
_entity.id
_entity.type
_entity.pdbx_description
1 polymer ?
#
loop_
_entity_poly.entity_id
_entity_poly.type
_entity_poly.pdbx_seq_one_letter_code
_entity_poly.pdbx_strand_id
1 'polypeptide(L)'
;MDEKHMRFGEYIRKKRLNDPREITQSDMSKAIGISLTYLSDIELGRKKPFDTAAIEKFCAYLKLSSEEKAHIFDLAAKEKNAVPADIEDVLMYEEIGKMARFALRQSNAGNVTEEDWKKFIREIKAKKKGVAPDD
;
A
#
# COMPACT_ATOMS: atom_id res chain seq x y z
N MET A 1 4.78 -6.31 17.59
CA MET A 1 3.57 -5.65 17.08
C MET A 1 3.13 -6.30 15.78
N ASP A 2 1.83 -6.52 15.63
CA ASP A 2 1.25 -7.08 14.42
C ASP A 2 1.39 -6.07 13.27
N GLU A 3 1.76 -6.53 12.07
CA GLU A 3 1.89 -5.68 10.87
C GLU A 3 0.64 -4.85 10.60
N LYS A 4 -0.53 -5.39 10.90
CA LYS A 4 -1.82 -4.73 10.70
C LYS A 4 -1.91 -3.38 11.45
N HIS A 5 -1.22 -3.26 12.56
CA HIS A 5 -1.28 -2.08 13.42
C HIS A 5 -0.01 -1.23 13.36
N MET A 6 0.95 -1.61 12.53
CA MET A 6 2.18 -0.83 12.38
C MET A 6 1.94 0.46 11.62
N ARG A 7 2.64 1.50 12.02
CA ARG A 7 2.70 2.74 11.25
C ARG A 7 3.63 2.56 10.06
N PHE A 8 3.58 3.49 9.13
CA PHE A 8 4.39 3.47 7.92
C PHE A 8 5.88 3.23 8.22
N GLY A 9 6.45 4.04 9.12
CA GLY A 9 7.88 3.94 9.45
C GLY A 9 8.27 2.59 10.03
N GLU A 10 7.45 2.06 10.92
CA GLU A 10 7.69 0.74 11.52
C GLU A 10 7.62 -0.37 10.48
N TYR A 11 6.67 -0.30 9.56
CA TYR A 11 6.49 -1.31 8.54
C TYR A 11 7.64 -1.32 7.54
N ILE A 12 8.06 -0.15 7.05
CA ILE A 12 9.18 -0.09 6.09
C ILE A 12 10.49 -0.54 6.75
N ARG A 13 10.68 -0.21 8.03
CA ARG A 13 11.85 -0.68 8.79
C ARG A 13 11.84 -2.19 8.88
N LYS A 14 10.71 -2.79 9.20
CA LYS A 14 10.57 -4.25 9.28
C LYS A 14 10.90 -4.90 7.94
N LYS A 15 10.38 -4.37 6.84
CA LYS A 15 10.64 -4.93 5.50
C LYS A 15 12.11 -4.82 5.13
N ARG A 16 12.76 -3.72 5.47
CA ARG A 16 14.19 -3.55 5.23
C ARG A 16 15.00 -4.57 6.04
N LEU A 17 14.70 -4.70 7.33
CA LEU A 17 15.44 -5.60 8.23
C LEU A 17 15.21 -7.08 7.91
N ASN A 18 14.06 -7.43 7.35
CA ASN A 18 13.76 -8.82 7.01
C ASN A 18 14.38 -9.28 5.69
N ASP A 19 14.95 -8.36 4.91
CA ASP A 19 15.58 -8.74 3.65
C ASP A 19 16.89 -9.50 3.94
N PRO A 20 17.10 -10.69 3.33
CA PRO A 20 18.29 -11.48 3.61
C PRO A 20 19.61 -10.84 3.18
N ARG A 21 19.57 -9.78 2.38
CA ARG A 21 20.78 -9.06 1.95
C ARG A 21 21.34 -8.15 3.04
N GLU A 22 20.73 -8.09 4.22
CA GLU A 22 21.16 -7.23 5.33
C GLU A 22 21.28 -5.77 4.93
N ILE A 23 20.20 -5.24 4.36
CA ILE A 23 20.17 -3.86 3.86
C ILE A 23 20.18 -2.86 5.00
N THR A 24 21.22 -2.02 5.04
CA THR A 24 21.35 -0.96 6.04
C THR A 24 20.48 0.25 5.65
N GLN A 25 20.29 1.17 6.60
CA GLN A 25 19.66 2.45 6.29
C GLN A 25 20.43 3.21 5.21
N SER A 26 21.76 3.13 5.25
CA SER A 26 22.61 3.78 4.24
C SER A 26 22.35 3.18 2.85
N ASP A 27 22.30 1.86 2.74
CA ASP A 27 22.02 1.18 1.48
C ASP A 27 20.65 1.61 0.94
N MET A 28 19.63 1.60 1.79
CA MET A 28 18.28 1.94 1.39
C MET A 28 18.14 3.42 0.99
N SER A 29 18.76 4.32 1.76
CA SER A 29 18.70 5.75 1.45
C SER A 29 19.28 6.05 0.07
N LYS A 30 20.39 5.39 -0.27
CA LYS A 30 21.00 5.52 -1.61
C LYS A 30 20.09 4.93 -2.70
N ALA A 31 19.48 3.79 -2.43
CA ALA A 31 18.62 3.11 -3.39
C ALA A 31 17.38 3.94 -3.76
N ILE A 32 16.81 4.64 -2.78
CA ILE A 32 15.57 5.40 -3.02
C ILE A 32 15.80 6.91 -3.18
N GLY A 33 17.06 7.37 -3.05
CA GLY A 33 17.41 8.74 -3.34
C GLY A 33 17.03 9.76 -2.26
N ILE A 34 17.08 9.35 -0.99
CA ILE A 34 16.84 10.25 0.14
C ILE A 34 18.05 10.23 1.08
N SER A 35 18.13 11.19 1.98
CA SER A 35 19.24 11.23 2.94
C SER A 35 19.08 10.14 4.01
N LEU A 36 20.20 9.72 4.57
CA LEU A 36 20.21 8.76 5.68
C LEU A 36 19.41 9.28 6.88
N THR A 37 19.60 10.54 7.22
CA THR A 37 18.91 11.17 8.34
C THR A 37 17.40 11.20 8.12
N TYR A 38 16.97 11.53 6.91
CA TYR A 38 15.55 11.55 6.56
C TYR A 38 14.92 10.15 6.69
N LEU A 39 15.60 9.12 6.15
CA LEU A 39 15.12 7.74 6.28
C LEU A 39 15.02 7.33 7.75
N SER A 40 16.05 7.63 8.54
CA SER A 40 16.06 7.31 9.97
C SER A 40 14.88 7.98 10.69
N ASP A 41 14.62 9.24 10.40
CA ASP A 41 13.50 9.97 11.01
C ASP A 41 12.15 9.38 10.63
N ILE A 42 12.00 8.94 9.38
CA ILE A 42 10.75 8.30 8.93
C ILE A 42 10.56 6.95 9.65
N GLU A 43 11.61 6.15 9.74
CA GLU A 43 11.53 4.84 10.42
C GLU A 43 11.17 5.00 11.90
N LEU A 44 11.63 6.09 12.51
CA LEU A 44 11.32 6.39 13.92
C LEU A 44 9.98 7.11 14.11
N GLY A 45 9.30 7.44 13.03
CA GLY A 45 8.01 8.12 13.09
C GLY A 45 8.10 9.62 13.34
N ARG A 46 9.28 10.23 13.17
CA ARG A 46 9.49 11.67 13.39
C ARG A 46 9.13 12.53 12.18
N LYS A 47 9.05 11.90 11.00
CA LYS A 47 8.69 12.56 9.75
C LYS A 47 7.59 11.78 9.06
N LYS A 48 6.80 12.47 8.23
CA LYS A 48 5.76 11.85 7.43
C LYS A 48 6.36 10.94 6.36
N PRO A 49 5.57 10.00 5.82
CA PRO A 49 6.05 9.09 4.78
C PRO A 49 6.68 9.84 3.61
N PHE A 50 7.72 9.23 3.01
CA PHE A 50 8.30 9.75 1.79
C PHE A 50 7.30 9.63 0.62
N ASP A 51 7.61 10.29 -0.50
CA ASP A 51 6.67 10.43 -1.61
C ASP A 51 6.48 9.14 -2.43
N THR A 52 5.56 9.21 -3.38
CA THR A 52 5.21 8.08 -4.26
C THR A 52 6.42 7.53 -4.99
N ALA A 53 7.28 8.40 -5.53
CA ALA A 53 8.47 7.96 -6.26
C ALA A 53 9.40 7.15 -5.36
N ALA A 54 9.61 7.59 -4.12
CA ALA A 54 10.44 6.87 -3.17
C ALA A 54 9.81 5.55 -2.74
N ILE A 55 8.48 5.52 -2.56
CA ILE A 55 7.76 4.27 -2.25
C ILE A 55 7.96 3.25 -3.37
N GLU A 56 7.81 3.69 -4.63
CA GLU A 56 8.00 2.81 -5.79
C GLU A 56 9.41 2.22 -5.81
N LYS A 57 10.42 3.05 -5.57
CA LYS A 57 11.82 2.61 -5.53
C LYS A 57 12.06 1.65 -4.37
N PHE A 58 11.48 1.93 -3.21
CA PHE A 58 11.58 1.06 -2.03
C PHE A 58 11.04 -0.34 -2.34
N CYS A 59 9.84 -0.40 -2.88
CA CYS A 59 9.18 -1.67 -3.20
C CYS A 59 9.96 -2.45 -4.27
N ALA A 60 10.47 -1.76 -5.29
CA ALA A 60 11.27 -2.37 -6.36
C ALA A 60 12.58 -2.92 -5.82
N TYR A 61 13.26 -2.16 -4.97
CA TYR A 61 14.56 -2.54 -4.41
C TYR A 61 14.45 -3.80 -3.54
N LEU A 62 13.39 -3.91 -2.74
CA LEU A 62 13.14 -5.07 -1.89
C LEU A 62 12.35 -6.18 -2.60
N LYS A 63 11.93 -5.95 -3.83
CA LYS A 63 11.11 -6.91 -4.63
C LYS A 63 9.86 -7.34 -3.87
N LEU A 64 9.15 -6.39 -3.30
CA LEU A 64 7.95 -6.65 -2.53
C LEU A 64 6.80 -7.09 -3.44
N SER A 65 5.90 -7.88 -2.88
CA SER A 65 4.69 -8.32 -3.57
C SER A 65 3.75 -7.14 -3.82
N SER A 66 2.80 -7.31 -4.73
CA SER A 66 1.78 -6.29 -4.98
C SER A 66 0.94 -6.02 -3.73
N GLU A 67 0.71 -7.02 -2.89
CA GLU A 67 -0.02 -6.87 -1.63
C GLU A 67 0.77 -6.05 -0.62
N GLU A 68 2.07 -6.31 -0.49
CA GLU A 68 2.95 -5.55 0.40
C GLU A 68 3.06 -4.10 -0.06
N LYS A 69 3.18 -3.88 -1.36
CA LYS A 69 3.22 -2.55 -1.95
C LYS A 69 1.93 -1.78 -1.67
N ALA A 70 0.78 -2.41 -1.89
CA ALA A 70 -0.52 -1.79 -1.61
C ALA A 70 -0.63 -1.41 -0.13
N HIS A 71 -0.16 -2.28 0.75
CA HIS A 71 -0.19 -2.00 2.19
C HIS A 71 0.65 -0.77 2.54
N ILE A 72 1.81 -0.62 1.92
CA ILE A 72 2.67 0.57 2.12
C ILE A 72 1.94 1.85 1.70
N PHE A 73 1.27 1.83 0.53
CA PHE A 73 0.50 2.97 0.08
C PHE A 73 -0.67 3.30 1.02
N ASP A 74 -1.32 2.25 1.55
CA ASP A 74 -2.41 2.44 2.52
C ASP A 74 -1.92 3.09 3.81
N LEU A 75 -0.76 2.63 4.32
CA LEU A 75 -0.18 3.20 5.53
C LEU A 75 0.22 4.66 5.33
N ALA A 76 0.81 4.98 4.17
CA ALA A 76 1.17 6.36 3.84
C ALA A 76 -0.08 7.26 3.78
N ALA A 77 -1.14 6.77 3.16
CA ALA A 77 -2.40 7.52 3.04
C ALA A 77 -3.03 7.79 4.40
N LYS A 78 -3.02 6.81 5.28
CA LYS A 78 -3.58 6.96 6.64
C LYS A 78 -2.90 8.10 7.40
N GLU A 79 -1.58 8.21 7.30
CA GLU A 79 -0.85 9.25 8.00
C GLU A 79 -1.03 10.64 7.38
N LYS A 80 -1.47 10.71 6.14
CA LYS A 80 -1.72 11.96 5.42
C LYS A 80 -3.20 12.32 5.34
N ASN A 81 -4.10 11.49 5.88
CA ASN A 81 -5.55 11.63 5.73
C ASN A 81 -5.94 11.78 4.26
N ALA A 82 -5.41 10.92 3.41
CA ALA A 82 -5.54 11.02 1.96
C ALA A 82 -5.98 9.68 1.35
N VAL A 83 -6.31 9.72 0.09
CA VAL A 83 -6.53 8.52 -0.71
C VAL A 83 -5.15 7.94 -1.06
N PRO A 84 -4.98 6.60 -1.03
CA PRO A 84 -3.71 6.01 -1.46
C PRO A 84 -3.31 6.48 -2.86
N ALA A 85 -2.05 6.92 -2.99
CA ALA A 85 -1.59 7.60 -4.21
C ALA A 85 -1.63 6.71 -5.45
N ASP A 86 -1.49 5.40 -5.27
CA ASP A 86 -1.49 4.44 -6.38
C ASP A 86 -2.88 4.24 -7.01
N ILE A 87 -3.96 4.61 -6.31
CA ILE A 87 -5.32 4.47 -6.82
C ILE A 87 -6.06 5.80 -6.94
N GLU A 88 -5.41 6.90 -6.60
CA GLU A 88 -6.08 8.22 -6.55
C GLU A 88 -6.70 8.60 -7.88
N ASP A 89 -5.96 8.48 -8.99
CA ASP A 89 -6.47 8.87 -10.30
C ASP A 89 -7.68 8.04 -10.71
N VAL A 90 -7.60 6.71 -10.54
CA VAL A 90 -8.72 5.83 -10.87
C VAL A 90 -9.93 6.14 -10.00
N LEU A 91 -9.73 6.27 -8.70
CA LEU A 91 -10.83 6.48 -7.75
C LEU A 91 -11.50 7.85 -7.92
N MET A 92 -10.74 8.90 -8.18
CA MET A 92 -11.24 10.27 -8.13
C MET A 92 -11.55 10.89 -9.49
N TYR A 93 -10.85 10.48 -10.55
CA TYR A 93 -10.91 11.19 -11.83
C TYR A 93 -11.37 10.35 -13.01
N GLU A 94 -11.40 9.03 -12.91
CA GLU A 94 -11.83 8.15 -13.98
C GLU A 94 -13.26 7.71 -13.80
N GLU A 95 -13.90 7.28 -14.90
CA GLU A 95 -15.31 6.86 -14.90
C GLU A 95 -15.53 5.66 -13.95
N ILE A 96 -14.60 4.71 -13.93
CA ILE A 96 -14.66 3.57 -13.03
C ILE A 96 -14.71 4.02 -11.57
N GLY A 97 -14.06 5.14 -11.26
CA GLY A 97 -14.05 5.69 -9.90
C GLY A 97 -15.42 6.09 -9.40
N LYS A 98 -16.31 6.53 -10.29
CA LYS A 98 -17.69 6.84 -9.91
C LYS A 98 -18.42 5.59 -9.42
N MET A 99 -18.19 4.47 -10.10
CA MET A 99 -18.78 3.19 -9.71
C MET A 99 -18.22 2.72 -8.37
N ALA A 100 -16.90 2.84 -8.18
CA ALA A 100 -16.24 2.48 -6.93
C ALA A 100 -16.76 3.34 -5.77
N ARG A 101 -16.84 4.65 -5.97
CA ARG A 101 -17.36 5.55 -4.93
C ARG A 101 -18.82 5.26 -4.60
N PHE A 102 -19.64 4.97 -5.61
CA PHE A 102 -21.02 4.55 -5.40
C PHE A 102 -21.08 3.29 -4.52
N ALA A 103 -20.30 2.26 -4.88
CA ALA A 103 -20.29 1.01 -4.13
C ALA A 103 -19.82 1.22 -2.68
N LEU A 104 -18.83 2.06 -2.48
CA LEU A 104 -18.33 2.37 -1.13
C LEU A 104 -19.38 3.09 -0.29
N ARG A 105 -20.11 4.03 -0.89
CA ARG A 105 -21.21 4.72 -0.19
C ARG A 105 -22.34 3.76 0.14
N GLN A 106 -22.66 2.82 -0.75
CA GLN A 106 -23.64 1.77 -0.49
C GLN A 106 -23.16 0.83 0.62
N SER A 107 -21.88 0.53 0.65
CA SER A 107 -21.27 -0.27 1.73
C SER A 107 -21.44 0.45 3.07
N ASN A 108 -21.17 1.75 3.09
CA ASN A 108 -21.31 2.58 4.30
C ASN A 108 -22.78 2.64 4.77
N ALA A 109 -23.71 2.59 3.85
CA ALA A 109 -25.15 2.59 4.15
C ALA A 109 -25.70 1.21 4.52
N GLY A 110 -24.87 0.16 4.44
CA GLY A 110 -25.29 -1.20 4.79
C GLY A 110 -25.88 -2.01 3.64
N ASN A 111 -25.90 -1.47 2.43
CA ASN A 111 -26.47 -2.14 1.26
C ASN A 111 -25.49 -3.04 0.52
N VAL A 112 -24.19 -2.91 0.81
CA VAL A 112 -23.14 -3.80 0.30
C VAL A 112 -22.41 -4.36 1.53
N THR A 113 -22.43 -5.68 1.67
CA THR A 113 -21.91 -6.34 2.85
C THR A 113 -20.42 -6.71 2.66
N GLU A 114 -19.78 -7.07 3.76
CA GLU A 114 -18.41 -7.59 3.69
C GLU A 114 -18.35 -8.84 2.81
N GLU A 115 -19.39 -9.69 2.84
CA GLU A 115 -19.45 -10.88 2.00
C GLU A 115 -19.56 -10.52 0.51
N ASP A 116 -20.28 -9.47 0.16
CA ASP A 116 -20.34 -8.99 -1.22
C ASP A 116 -18.95 -8.58 -1.71
N TRP A 117 -18.19 -7.87 -0.88
CA TRP A 117 -16.82 -7.48 -1.20
C TRP A 117 -15.90 -8.70 -1.34
N LYS A 118 -16.01 -9.67 -0.43
CA LYS A 118 -15.21 -10.89 -0.48
C LYS A 118 -15.49 -11.69 -1.75
N LYS A 119 -16.77 -11.77 -2.14
CA LYS A 119 -17.16 -12.45 -3.38
C LYS A 119 -16.52 -11.77 -4.59
N PHE A 120 -16.61 -10.44 -4.65
CA PHE A 120 -16.01 -9.66 -5.74
C PHE A 120 -14.50 -9.90 -5.82
N ILE A 121 -13.83 -9.89 -4.67
CA ILE A 121 -12.38 -10.12 -4.61
C ILE A 121 -12.03 -11.52 -5.10
N ARG A 122 -12.82 -12.53 -4.73
CA ARG A 122 -12.60 -13.91 -5.22
C ARG A 122 -12.72 -13.98 -6.74
N GLU A 123 -13.68 -13.28 -7.31
CA GLU A 123 -13.86 -13.22 -8.76
C GLU A 123 -12.65 -12.59 -9.46
N ILE A 124 -12.14 -11.50 -8.89
CA ILE A 124 -10.94 -10.83 -9.41
C ILE A 124 -9.74 -11.76 -9.37
N LYS A 125 -9.54 -12.45 -8.23
CA LYS A 125 -8.42 -13.37 -8.07
C LYS A 125 -8.50 -14.55 -9.05
N ALA A 126 -9.69 -15.04 -9.32
CA ALA A 126 -9.92 -16.09 -10.31
C ALA A 126 -9.53 -15.63 -11.72
N LYS A 127 -9.94 -14.43 -12.12
CA LYS A 127 -9.56 -13.84 -13.41
C LYS A 127 -8.04 -13.68 -13.54
N LYS A 128 -7.40 -13.21 -12.47
CA LYS A 128 -5.96 -12.98 -12.45
C LYS A 128 -5.18 -14.29 -12.64
N LYS A 129 -5.74 -15.42 -12.17
CA LYS A 129 -5.13 -16.74 -12.33
C LYS A 129 -5.51 -17.42 -13.65
N GLY A 130 -6.33 -16.78 -14.49
CA GLY A 130 -6.82 -17.35 -15.73
C GLY A 130 -7.92 -18.40 -15.52
N VAL A 131 -8.59 -18.38 -14.35
CA VAL A 131 -9.67 -19.29 -14.01
C VAL A 131 -11.00 -18.54 -14.13
N ALA A 132 -12.05 -19.21 -14.63
CA ALA A 132 -13.36 -18.60 -14.73
C ALA A 132 -13.89 -18.25 -13.34
N PRO A 133 -14.52 -17.04 -13.18
CA PRO A 133 -14.95 -16.57 -11.85
C PRO A 133 -15.94 -17.47 -11.11
N ASP A 134 -16.73 -18.23 -11.84
CA ASP A 134 -17.81 -19.06 -11.28
C ASP A 134 -17.39 -20.50 -11.01
N ASP A 135 -16.15 -20.82 -11.23
CA ASP A 135 -15.64 -22.19 -11.04
C ASP A 135 -15.27 -22.50 -9.60
#